data_7cf4c0c49252fbf1443d99ad2a3f1608
#
_entry.id   7cf4c0c49252fbf1443d99ad2a3f1608
#
_cell.length_a   1.000
_cell.length_b   1.000
_cell.length_c   1.000
_cell.angle_alpha   90.00
_cell.angle_beta   90.00
_cell.angle_gamma   90.00
#
_symmetry.space_group_name_H-M   'P 1'
#
loop_
_entity.id
_entity.type
_entity.pdbx_description
1 polymer ?
#
loop_
_entity_poly.entity_id
_entity_poly.type
_entity_poly.pdbx_seq_one_letter_code
_entity_poly.pdbx_strand_id
1 'polypeptide(L)'
;MLLAACQRLGAGAGRMAIDLGCGDGTDTLALLDRGWSVLAVDIEPAGLALLRARIPPASAGRIRLLCASFADAVLPPAHLIHAGFSLPFCPSSRFPALWEQIRRALVPGAIFAGQLFGTRDSWAADPGMTFQDRSEITRLLDGLQVLELHEAERDGEAYSGPKHWHTYDILARQPAGHAHPGH
;
A
#
# COMPACT_ATOMS: atom_id res chain seq x y z
N MET A 1 -9.50 0.67 3.89
CA MET A 1 -8.35 1.61 3.84
C MET A 1 -8.39 2.50 2.59
N LEU A 2 -8.40 1.95 1.36
CA LEU A 2 -8.34 2.74 0.12
C LEU A 2 -9.42 3.82 0.03
N LEU A 3 -10.70 3.48 0.24
CA LEU A 3 -11.79 4.44 0.15
C LEU A 3 -11.66 5.58 1.16
N ALA A 4 -11.24 5.29 2.40
CA ALA A 4 -11.00 6.29 3.42
C ALA A 4 -9.86 7.25 3.04
N ALA A 5 -8.79 6.74 2.41
CA ALA A 5 -7.72 7.56 1.87
C ALA A 5 -8.21 8.49 0.75
N CYS A 6 -8.97 7.94 -0.22
CA CYS A 6 -9.53 8.70 -1.33
C CYS A 6 -10.48 9.81 -0.83
N GLN A 7 -11.31 9.53 0.16
CA GLN A 7 -12.20 10.54 0.76
C GLN A 7 -11.42 11.72 1.37
N ARG A 8 -10.30 11.42 2.05
CA ARG A 8 -9.46 12.46 2.68
C ARG A 8 -8.62 13.25 1.68
N LEU A 9 -8.24 12.64 0.58
CA LEU A 9 -7.45 13.28 -0.47
C LEU A 9 -8.31 14.02 -1.50
N GLY A 10 -9.58 13.61 -1.68
CA GLY A 10 -10.47 14.14 -2.71
C GLY A 10 -10.17 13.56 -4.10
N ALA A 11 -10.53 14.31 -5.17
CA ALA A 11 -10.39 13.88 -6.55
C ALA A 11 -8.93 13.59 -6.93
N GLY A 12 -8.73 12.53 -7.73
CA GLY A 12 -7.41 12.05 -8.15
C GLY A 12 -6.80 12.77 -9.36
N ALA A 13 -7.55 13.67 -10.01
CA ALA A 13 -7.10 14.33 -11.25
C ALA A 13 -5.75 15.04 -11.07
N GLY A 14 -4.78 14.70 -11.92
CA GLY A 14 -3.42 15.23 -11.86
C GLY A 14 -2.55 14.65 -10.72
N ARG A 15 -3.03 13.65 -9.98
CA ARG A 15 -2.33 13.04 -8.86
C ARG A 15 -1.91 11.61 -9.18
N MET A 16 -0.77 11.23 -8.59
CA MET A 16 -0.20 9.88 -8.68
C MET A 16 -0.61 9.05 -7.47
N ALA A 17 -1.10 7.83 -7.72
CA ALA A 17 -1.24 6.77 -6.74
C ALA A 17 -0.31 5.60 -7.11
N ILE A 18 0.16 4.88 -6.10
CA ILE A 18 0.87 3.61 -6.26
C ILE A 18 0.05 2.53 -5.58
N ASP A 19 -0.21 1.44 -6.29
CA ASP A 19 -0.87 0.25 -5.77
C ASP A 19 0.16 -0.89 -5.69
N LEU A 20 0.63 -1.18 -4.48
CA LEU A 20 1.65 -2.18 -4.21
C LEU A 20 1.02 -3.54 -3.93
N GLY A 21 1.29 -4.52 -4.79
CA GLY A 21 0.64 -5.83 -4.77
C GLY A 21 -0.78 -5.73 -5.29
N CYS A 22 -0.92 -5.18 -6.51
CA CYS A 22 -2.23 -4.84 -7.08
C CYS A 22 -3.08 -6.05 -7.47
N GLY A 23 -2.51 -7.26 -7.55
CA GLY A 23 -3.21 -8.47 -7.93
C GLY A 23 -3.96 -8.35 -9.26
N ASP A 24 -5.24 -8.70 -9.26
CA ASP A 24 -6.14 -8.58 -10.40
C ASP A 24 -6.62 -7.14 -10.69
N GLY A 25 -6.19 -6.18 -9.86
CA GLY A 25 -6.38 -4.76 -10.05
C GLY A 25 -7.68 -4.16 -9.53
N THR A 26 -8.39 -4.83 -8.63
CA THR A 26 -9.65 -4.30 -8.08
C THR A 26 -9.48 -2.89 -7.50
N ASP A 27 -8.44 -2.66 -6.68
CA ASP A 27 -8.16 -1.35 -6.09
C ASP A 27 -7.57 -0.36 -7.10
N THR A 28 -6.71 -0.85 -8.01
CA THR A 28 -6.20 -0.06 -9.15
C THR A 28 -7.33 0.52 -10.00
N LEU A 29 -8.32 -0.29 -10.37
CA LEU A 29 -9.47 0.17 -11.17
C LEU A 29 -10.31 1.20 -10.40
N ALA A 30 -10.52 0.99 -9.11
CA ALA A 30 -11.22 1.94 -8.26
C ALA A 30 -10.49 3.30 -8.15
N LEU A 31 -9.16 3.32 -8.21
CA LEU A 31 -8.36 4.54 -8.29
C LEU A 31 -8.51 5.23 -9.66
N LEU A 32 -8.42 4.46 -10.75
CA LEU A 32 -8.60 4.99 -12.12
C LEU A 32 -9.98 5.64 -12.31
N ASP A 33 -11.04 5.03 -11.77
CA ASP A 33 -12.41 5.57 -11.81
C ASP A 33 -12.53 6.91 -11.08
N ARG A 34 -11.69 7.13 -10.07
CA ARG A 34 -11.61 8.39 -9.31
C ARG A 34 -10.66 9.42 -9.92
N GLY A 35 -10.14 9.15 -11.12
CA GLY A 35 -9.30 10.08 -11.86
C GLY A 35 -7.80 10.02 -11.56
N TRP A 36 -7.34 9.09 -10.72
CA TRP A 36 -5.92 8.96 -10.39
C TRP A 36 -5.10 8.48 -11.59
N SER A 37 -3.86 8.92 -11.68
CA SER A 37 -2.83 8.20 -12.42
C SER A 37 -2.25 7.13 -11.51
N VAL A 38 -2.08 5.89 -11.99
CA VAL A 38 -1.73 4.76 -11.12
C VAL A 38 -0.48 4.04 -11.64
N LEU A 39 0.48 3.82 -10.74
CA LEU A 39 1.51 2.79 -10.90
C LEU A 39 1.02 1.55 -10.14
N ALA A 40 0.66 0.50 -10.85
CA ALA A 40 0.26 -0.79 -10.29
C ALA A 40 1.44 -1.76 -10.34
N VAL A 41 1.86 -2.24 -9.18
CA VAL A 41 3.03 -3.12 -9.02
C VAL A 41 2.57 -4.47 -8.50
N ASP A 42 2.97 -5.53 -9.17
CA ASP A 42 2.80 -6.90 -8.68
C ASP A 42 3.93 -7.79 -9.19
N ILE A 43 4.26 -8.83 -8.44
CA ILE A 43 5.23 -9.83 -8.87
C ILE A 43 4.62 -10.87 -9.79
N GLU A 44 3.28 -11.06 -9.71
CA GLU A 44 2.56 -12.10 -10.44
C GLU A 44 2.08 -11.62 -11.82
N PRO A 45 2.70 -12.10 -12.92
CA PRO A 45 2.30 -11.70 -14.27
C PRO A 45 0.84 -12.01 -14.61
N ALA A 46 0.28 -13.07 -14.02
CA ALA A 46 -1.10 -13.49 -14.26
C ALA A 46 -2.10 -12.45 -13.72
N GLY A 47 -1.85 -11.91 -12.51
CA GLY A 47 -2.65 -10.83 -11.95
C GLY A 47 -2.63 -9.59 -12.82
N LEU A 48 -1.43 -9.16 -13.25
CA LEU A 48 -1.26 -8.02 -14.14
C LEU A 48 -1.92 -8.22 -15.52
N ALA A 49 -1.96 -9.46 -16.03
CA ALA A 49 -2.68 -9.77 -17.28
C ALA A 49 -4.20 -9.62 -17.10
N LEU A 50 -4.76 -10.07 -15.97
CA LEU A 50 -6.17 -9.87 -15.64
C LEU A 50 -6.49 -8.39 -15.50
N LEU A 51 -5.68 -7.63 -14.76
CA LEU A 51 -5.84 -6.18 -14.64
C LEU A 51 -5.81 -5.52 -16.02
N ARG A 52 -4.82 -5.83 -16.86
CA ARG A 52 -4.67 -5.26 -18.21
C ARG A 52 -5.93 -5.44 -19.08
N ALA A 53 -6.56 -6.61 -19.01
CA ALA A 53 -7.78 -6.91 -19.76
C ALA A 53 -9.00 -6.09 -19.29
N ARG A 54 -8.96 -5.57 -18.06
CA ARG A 54 -10.04 -4.82 -17.41
C ARG A 54 -9.88 -3.30 -17.50
N ILE A 55 -8.72 -2.80 -17.96
CA ILE A 55 -8.46 -1.35 -18.04
C ILE A 55 -9.39 -0.72 -19.08
N PRO A 56 -10.23 0.27 -18.70
CA PRO A 56 -11.05 0.99 -19.66
C PRO A 56 -10.16 1.78 -20.64
N PRO A 57 -10.48 1.81 -21.95
CA PRO A 57 -9.70 2.56 -22.95
C PRO A 57 -9.45 4.02 -22.56
N ALA A 58 -10.43 4.69 -21.97
CA ALA A 58 -10.32 6.06 -21.48
C ALA A 58 -9.31 6.26 -20.34
N SER A 59 -8.92 5.18 -19.65
CA SER A 59 -7.95 5.20 -18.54
C SER A 59 -6.57 4.71 -18.93
N ALA A 60 -6.39 4.18 -20.16
CA ALA A 60 -5.13 3.56 -20.60
C ALA A 60 -3.91 4.50 -20.49
N GLY A 61 -4.10 5.80 -20.69
CA GLY A 61 -3.03 6.81 -20.57
C GLY A 61 -2.68 7.18 -19.11
N ARG A 62 -3.43 6.70 -18.11
CA ARG A 62 -3.26 7.03 -16.71
C ARG A 62 -2.76 5.84 -15.86
N ILE A 63 -2.40 4.71 -16.49
CA ILE A 63 -1.92 3.53 -15.77
C ILE A 63 -0.58 3.05 -16.32
N ARG A 64 0.28 2.66 -15.42
CA ARG A 64 1.52 1.92 -15.70
C ARG A 64 1.51 0.63 -14.89
N LEU A 65 1.68 -0.50 -15.57
CA LEU A 65 1.81 -1.82 -14.94
C LEU A 65 3.30 -2.15 -14.82
N LEU A 66 3.72 -2.57 -13.65
CA LEU A 66 5.10 -2.99 -13.37
C LEU A 66 5.09 -4.39 -12.76
N CYS A 67 5.61 -5.36 -13.54
CA CYS A 67 5.86 -6.71 -13.03
C CYS A 67 7.23 -6.72 -12.34
N ALA A 68 7.23 -6.61 -11.03
CA ALA A 68 8.46 -6.56 -10.22
C ALA A 68 8.19 -6.95 -8.78
N SER A 69 9.21 -7.47 -8.10
CA SER A 69 9.18 -7.57 -6.66
C SER A 69 9.20 -6.19 -6.02
N PHE A 70 8.78 -6.07 -4.77
CA PHE A 70 8.87 -4.81 -4.02
C PHE A 70 10.30 -4.28 -3.91
N ALA A 71 11.30 -5.20 -3.89
CA ALA A 71 12.70 -4.82 -3.78
C ALA A 71 13.26 -4.18 -5.06
N ASP A 72 12.67 -4.54 -6.22
CA ASP A 72 13.15 -4.11 -7.54
C ASP A 72 12.31 -2.95 -8.11
N ALA A 73 11.14 -2.68 -7.50
CA ALA A 73 10.27 -1.60 -7.91
C ALA A 73 10.86 -0.25 -7.50
N VAL A 74 10.99 0.68 -8.45
CA VAL A 74 11.32 2.07 -8.16
C VAL A 74 10.02 2.86 -8.04
N LEU A 75 9.75 3.39 -6.84
CA LEU A 75 8.54 4.14 -6.55
C LEU A 75 8.74 5.64 -6.84
N PRO A 76 7.97 6.21 -7.79
CA PRO A 76 7.99 7.65 -8.03
C PRO A 76 7.31 8.41 -6.88
N PRO A 77 7.50 9.75 -6.79
CA PRO A 77 6.72 10.59 -5.88
C PRO A 77 5.22 10.37 -6.07
N ALA A 78 4.49 10.15 -4.97
CA ALA A 78 3.07 9.80 -5.00
C ALA A 78 2.28 10.52 -3.91
N HIS A 79 1.00 10.80 -4.20
CA HIS A 79 0.05 11.40 -3.28
C HIS A 79 -0.73 10.35 -2.47
N LEU A 80 -0.75 9.12 -2.96
CA LEU A 80 -1.34 7.96 -2.30
C LEU A 80 -0.48 6.74 -2.58
N ILE A 81 -0.12 6.01 -1.53
CA ILE A 81 0.44 4.66 -1.66
C ILE A 81 -0.53 3.71 -0.95
N HIS A 82 -1.09 2.80 -1.74
CA HIS A 82 -1.96 1.73 -1.27
C HIS A 82 -1.22 0.41 -1.26
N ALA A 83 -1.46 -0.40 -0.23
CA ALA A 83 -0.91 -1.75 -0.11
C ALA A 83 -1.92 -2.64 0.64
N GLY A 84 -2.90 -3.17 -0.10
CA GLY A 84 -3.96 -4.02 0.42
C GLY A 84 -3.46 -5.46 0.65
N PHE A 85 -3.20 -5.84 1.89
CA PHE A 85 -2.75 -7.19 2.29
C PHE A 85 -1.51 -7.71 1.53
N SER A 86 -0.67 -6.86 0.97
CA SER A 86 0.45 -7.23 0.11
C SER A 86 1.80 -7.13 0.79
N LEU A 87 2.04 -6.09 1.60
CA LEU A 87 3.34 -5.86 2.25
C LEU A 87 3.81 -7.01 3.14
N PRO A 88 2.94 -7.77 3.83
CA PRO A 88 3.38 -8.93 4.60
C PRO A 88 4.13 -9.99 3.79
N PHE A 89 3.91 -10.07 2.49
CA PHE A 89 4.62 -10.99 1.59
C PHE A 89 6.03 -10.50 1.19
N CYS A 90 6.48 -9.36 1.70
CA CYS A 90 7.87 -8.94 1.60
C CYS A 90 8.70 -9.68 2.66
N PRO A 91 9.83 -10.33 2.31
CA PRO A 91 10.70 -10.95 3.30
C PRO A 91 11.16 -9.95 4.36
N SER A 92 11.22 -10.38 5.63
CA SER A 92 11.58 -9.53 6.77
C SER A 92 12.92 -8.82 6.61
N SER A 93 13.89 -9.46 5.96
CA SER A 93 15.20 -8.87 5.65
C SER A 93 15.15 -7.71 4.64
N ARG A 94 14.12 -7.66 3.80
CA ARG A 94 13.91 -6.64 2.76
C ARG A 94 12.91 -5.56 3.16
N PHE A 95 12.06 -5.85 4.12
CA PHE A 95 10.97 -4.96 4.53
C PHE A 95 11.44 -3.56 4.99
N PRO A 96 12.53 -3.39 5.78
CA PRO A 96 12.99 -2.07 6.17
C PRO A 96 13.34 -1.17 4.99
N ALA A 97 14.00 -1.71 3.96
CA ALA A 97 14.35 -0.97 2.75
C ALA A 97 13.12 -0.59 1.93
N LEU A 98 12.15 -1.51 1.83
CA LEU A 98 10.86 -1.23 1.18
C LEU A 98 10.10 -0.12 1.92
N TRP A 99 10.03 -0.19 3.26
CA TRP A 99 9.33 0.82 4.04
C TRP A 99 9.95 2.22 3.88
N GLU A 100 11.27 2.28 3.92
CA GLU A 100 12.00 3.53 3.65
C GLU A 100 11.72 4.08 2.24
N GLN A 101 11.63 3.22 1.23
CA GLN A 101 11.27 3.60 -0.12
C GLN A 101 9.84 4.16 -0.21
N ILE A 102 8.87 3.50 0.47
CA ILE A 102 7.50 3.99 0.60
C ILE A 102 7.50 5.39 1.23
N ARG A 103 8.24 5.57 2.33
CA ARG A 103 8.35 6.86 3.04
C ARG A 103 8.88 7.97 2.15
N ARG A 104 9.92 7.69 1.36
CA ARG A 104 10.51 8.67 0.41
C ARG A 104 9.60 9.01 -0.75
N ALA A 105 8.78 8.08 -1.19
CA ALA A 105 7.86 8.31 -2.29
C ALA A 105 6.63 9.14 -1.89
N LEU A 106 6.26 9.19 -0.60
CA LEU A 106 5.15 10.00 -0.11
C LEU A 106 5.49 11.49 -0.17
N VAL A 107 4.83 12.23 -1.07
CA VAL A 107 4.99 13.70 -1.12
C VAL A 107 4.32 14.35 0.11
N PRO A 108 4.66 15.62 0.48
CA PRO A 108 4.00 16.32 1.57
C PRO A 108 2.47 16.28 1.44
N GLY A 109 1.76 15.88 2.50
CA GLY A 109 0.31 15.71 2.52
C GLY A 109 -0.20 14.39 1.95
N ALA A 110 0.67 13.56 1.36
CA ALA A 110 0.32 12.24 0.83
C ALA A 110 -0.13 11.27 1.93
N ILE A 111 -0.88 10.25 1.54
CA ILE A 111 -1.38 9.22 2.46
C ILE A 111 -0.81 7.84 2.08
N PHE A 112 -0.35 7.12 3.08
CA PHE A 112 -0.19 5.67 3.06
C PHE A 112 -1.47 5.02 3.59
N ALA A 113 -1.99 4.02 2.87
CA ALA A 113 -3.17 3.24 3.24
C ALA A 113 -2.90 1.75 2.99
N GLY A 114 -2.81 0.95 4.03
CA GLY A 114 -2.49 -0.47 3.84
C GLY A 114 -2.69 -1.31 5.08
N GLN A 115 -2.42 -2.61 4.91
CA GLN A 115 -2.45 -3.61 5.97
C GLN A 115 -1.07 -4.21 6.21
N LEU A 116 -0.74 -4.39 7.49
CA LEU A 116 0.38 -5.23 7.94
C LEU A 116 -0.15 -6.38 8.78
N PHE A 117 0.60 -7.49 8.86
CA PHE A 117 0.24 -8.61 9.71
C PHE A 117 0.96 -8.53 11.06
N GLY A 118 0.24 -8.93 12.09
CA GLY A 118 0.77 -8.97 13.45
C GLY A 118 1.42 -10.31 13.79
N THR A 119 2.21 -10.31 14.84
CA THR A 119 2.99 -11.48 15.30
C THR A 119 2.14 -12.64 15.83
N ARG A 120 0.83 -12.43 16.05
CA ARG A 120 -0.12 -13.49 16.45
C ARG A 120 -0.86 -14.10 15.26
N ASP A 121 -0.55 -13.68 14.04
CA ASP A 121 -1.09 -14.30 12.83
C ASP A 121 -0.62 -15.75 12.70
N SER A 122 -1.49 -16.67 12.23
CA SER A 122 -1.12 -18.08 12.13
C SER A 122 -0.01 -18.37 11.11
N TRP A 123 0.29 -17.41 10.23
CA TRP A 123 1.42 -17.49 9.29
C TRP A 123 2.72 -16.91 9.85
N ALA A 124 2.74 -16.42 11.12
CA ALA A 124 3.89 -15.72 11.68
C ALA A 124 5.18 -16.55 11.77
N ALA A 125 5.10 -17.87 11.59
CA ALA A 125 6.27 -18.76 11.49
C ALA A 125 6.92 -18.79 10.10
N ASP A 126 6.30 -18.20 9.07
CA ASP A 126 6.83 -18.20 7.70
C ASP A 126 8.00 -17.19 7.58
N PRO A 127 9.23 -17.64 7.33
CA PRO A 127 10.40 -16.77 7.21
C PRO A 127 10.40 -15.94 5.91
N GLY A 128 9.57 -16.29 4.94
CA GLY A 128 9.37 -15.57 3.68
C GLY A 128 8.48 -14.34 3.83
N MET A 129 7.89 -14.14 4.99
CA MET A 129 6.93 -13.07 5.25
C MET A 129 7.42 -12.13 6.36
N THR A 130 6.72 -11.02 6.51
CA THR A 130 7.00 -10.01 7.54
C THR A 130 5.80 -9.80 8.44
N PHE A 131 6.06 -9.84 9.74
CA PHE A 131 5.06 -9.61 10.79
C PHE A 131 5.61 -8.58 11.77
N GLN A 132 4.73 -7.74 12.32
CA GLN A 132 5.11 -6.69 13.26
C GLN A 132 4.37 -6.84 14.58
N ASP A 133 5.05 -6.51 15.68
CA ASP A 133 4.37 -6.21 16.92
C ASP A 133 3.90 -4.75 16.97
N ARG A 134 3.12 -4.41 17.99
CA ARG A 134 2.58 -3.05 18.17
C ARG A 134 3.68 -1.98 18.28
N SER A 135 4.80 -2.30 18.90
CA SER A 135 5.92 -1.37 19.07
C SER A 135 6.64 -1.11 17.74
N GLU A 136 6.75 -2.13 16.90
CA GLU A 136 7.30 -2.02 15.55
C GLU A 136 6.40 -1.19 14.65
N ILE A 137 5.08 -1.41 14.69
CA ILE A 137 4.12 -0.55 13.99
C ILE A 137 4.30 0.92 14.40
N THR A 138 4.42 1.19 15.71
CA THR A 138 4.63 2.56 16.20
C THR A 138 5.91 3.17 15.64
N ARG A 139 7.02 2.41 15.60
CA ARG A 139 8.29 2.87 15.01
C ARG A 139 8.20 3.11 13.50
N LEU A 140 7.50 2.25 12.76
CA LEU A 140 7.29 2.42 11.32
C LEU A 140 6.54 3.72 11.00
N LEU A 141 5.60 4.10 11.86
CA LEU A 141 4.77 5.29 11.69
C LEU A 141 5.40 6.57 12.29
N ASP A 142 6.58 6.48 12.89
CA ASP A 142 7.26 7.65 13.46
C ASP A 142 7.46 8.75 12.39
N GLY A 143 7.14 10.00 12.75
CA GLY A 143 7.18 11.14 11.84
C GLY A 143 6.02 11.22 10.83
N LEU A 144 5.09 10.25 10.79
CA LEU A 144 3.83 10.35 10.07
C LEU A 144 2.69 10.80 11.00
N GLN A 145 1.73 11.53 10.48
CA GLN A 145 0.46 11.77 11.16
C GLN A 145 -0.42 10.53 11.03
N VAL A 146 -0.57 9.78 12.09
CA VAL A 146 -1.48 8.63 12.14
C VAL A 146 -2.93 9.15 12.11
N LEU A 147 -3.65 8.81 11.05
CA LEU A 147 -5.07 9.18 10.88
C LEU A 147 -5.98 8.07 11.40
N GLU A 148 -5.62 6.81 11.12
CA GLU A 148 -6.31 5.61 11.62
C GLU A 148 -5.25 4.53 11.84
N LEU A 149 -5.37 3.83 12.96
CA LEU A 149 -4.60 2.63 13.27
C LEU A 149 -5.51 1.68 14.04
N HIS A 150 -5.93 0.62 13.37
CA HIS A 150 -6.79 -0.39 13.95
C HIS A 150 -6.07 -1.73 13.99
N GLU A 151 -5.97 -2.33 15.17
CA GLU A 151 -5.47 -3.68 15.38
C GLU A 151 -6.67 -4.61 15.52
N ALA A 152 -6.69 -5.69 14.75
CA ALA A 152 -7.78 -6.65 14.77
C ALA A 152 -7.26 -8.08 14.76
N GLU A 153 -7.97 -8.95 15.48
CA GLU A 153 -7.77 -10.39 15.42
C GLU A 153 -9.11 -11.07 15.13
N ARG A 154 -9.06 -12.05 14.26
CA ARG A 154 -10.24 -12.85 13.92
C ARG A 154 -9.84 -14.19 13.32
N ASP A 155 -10.64 -15.21 13.59
CA ASP A 155 -10.58 -16.45 12.82
C ASP A 155 -11.39 -16.30 11.52
N GLY A 156 -10.94 -16.95 10.47
CA GLY A 156 -11.58 -16.90 9.16
C GLY A 156 -10.89 -17.80 8.16
N GLU A 157 -11.23 -17.61 6.89
CA GLU A 157 -10.63 -18.35 5.78
C GLU A 157 -9.56 -17.50 5.09
N ALA A 158 -8.47 -18.16 4.69
CA ALA A 158 -7.50 -17.65 3.72
C ALA A 158 -7.51 -18.56 2.50
N TYR A 159 -6.76 -18.18 1.46
CA TYR A 159 -6.62 -19.01 0.26
C TYR A 159 -6.11 -20.44 0.57
N SER A 160 -5.30 -20.57 1.62
CA SER A 160 -4.73 -21.87 2.07
C SER A 160 -5.60 -22.63 3.09
N GLY A 161 -6.82 -22.15 3.40
CA GLY A 161 -7.72 -22.75 4.39
C GLY A 161 -7.89 -21.89 5.65
N PRO A 162 -8.36 -22.50 6.76
CA PRO A 162 -8.62 -21.80 8.01
C PRO A 162 -7.39 -21.03 8.52
N LYS A 163 -7.60 -19.79 8.95
CA LYS A 163 -6.54 -18.89 9.36
C LYS A 163 -6.96 -18.03 10.55
N HIS A 164 -6.08 -17.90 11.52
CA HIS A 164 -6.15 -16.82 12.50
C HIS A 164 -5.45 -15.59 11.93
N TRP A 165 -6.22 -14.52 11.70
CA TRP A 165 -5.74 -13.24 11.22
C TRP A 165 -5.39 -12.33 12.39
N HIS A 166 -4.20 -11.77 12.38
CA HIS A 166 -3.82 -10.64 13.21
C HIS A 166 -3.35 -9.52 12.29
N THR A 167 -4.09 -8.44 12.21
CA THR A 167 -3.86 -7.38 11.23
C THR A 167 -3.78 -6.00 11.87
N TYR A 168 -3.01 -5.12 11.26
CA TYR A 168 -3.00 -3.69 11.49
C TYR A 168 -3.48 -2.98 10.23
N ASP A 169 -4.64 -2.32 10.32
CA ASP A 169 -5.13 -1.40 9.29
C ASP A 169 -4.56 -0.03 9.54
N ILE A 170 -3.85 0.52 8.57
CA ILE A 170 -3.07 1.74 8.70
C ILE A 170 -3.52 2.79 7.69
N LEU A 171 -3.86 3.98 8.18
CA LEU A 171 -4.01 5.18 7.39
C LEU A 171 -3.13 6.27 8.02
N ALA A 172 -2.07 6.65 7.33
CA ALA A 172 -1.10 7.61 7.84
C ALA A 172 -0.74 8.65 6.78
N ARG A 173 -0.58 9.90 7.21
CA ARG A 173 -0.29 11.03 6.32
C ARG A 173 1.15 11.49 6.49
N GLN A 174 1.84 11.72 5.39
CA GLN A 174 3.08 12.49 5.37
C GLN A 174 2.76 13.94 5.76
N PRO A 175 3.35 14.51 6.83
CA PRO A 175 3.12 15.90 7.18
C PRO A 175 3.38 16.85 6.00
N ALA A 176 2.56 17.87 5.86
CA ALA A 176 2.89 18.96 4.96
C ALA A 176 4.18 19.60 5.49
N GLY A 177 5.23 19.65 4.66
CA GLY A 177 6.45 20.35 5.06
C GLY A 177 6.09 21.75 5.56
N HIS A 178 6.64 22.16 6.69
CA HIS A 178 6.55 23.54 7.09
C HIS A 178 7.20 24.37 5.98
N ALA A 179 6.40 25.17 5.26
CA ALA A 179 6.96 26.25 4.48
C ALA A 179 7.72 27.11 5.50
N HIS A 180 9.06 27.08 5.46
CA HIS A 180 9.84 28.09 6.18
C HIS A 180 9.37 29.43 5.62
N PRO A 181 8.81 30.33 6.45
CA PRO A 181 8.62 31.69 6.00
C PRO A 181 10.00 32.23 5.68
N GLY A 182 10.26 32.46 4.38
CA GLY A 182 11.49 33.05 3.93
C GLY A 182 11.72 34.39 4.64
N HIS A 183 12.91 34.50 5.22
CA HIS A 183 13.45 35.78 5.67
C HIS A 183 13.95 36.57 4.46
#